data_46efbffc0b44f106c36c952db98463be
#
_entry.id   46efbffc0b44f106c36c952db98463be
#
_cell.length_a   1.000
_cell.length_b   1.000
_cell.length_c   1.000
_cell.angle_alpha   90.00
_cell.angle_beta   90.00
_cell.angle_gamma   90.00
#
_symmetry.space_group_name_H-M   'P 1'
#
loop_
_entity.id
_entity.type
_entity.pdbx_description
1 polymer ?
#
loop_
_entity_poly.entity_id
_entity_poly.type
_entity_poly.pdbx_seq_one_letter_code
_entity_poly.pdbx_strand_id
1 'polypeptide(L)' 'MKSLVLDTLFENLSLGLIEDHEPRVLLYTQCRRRNAQILLTQLQELLKNLNWDLDDVDELIVNRGP' A
#
# COMPACT_ATOMS: atom_id res chain seq x y z
N MET A 1 -0.91 -9.57 13.03
CA MET A 1 0.11 -8.67 12.47
C MET A 1 -0.44 -7.94 11.26
N LYS A 2 -0.30 -6.65 11.24
CA LYS A 2 -0.76 -5.82 10.13
C LYS A 2 0.44 -5.39 9.29
N SER A 3 0.40 -5.74 8.03
CA SER A 3 1.50 -5.46 7.11
C SER A 3 1.03 -4.57 5.97
N LEU A 4 1.86 -3.62 5.60
CA LEU A 4 1.65 -2.76 4.45
C LEU A 4 2.70 -3.10 3.41
N VAL A 5 2.26 -3.44 2.21
CA VAL A 5 3.15 -3.84 1.12
C VAL A 5 3.05 -2.83 0.00
N LEU A 6 4.19 -2.31 -0.41
CA LEU A 6 4.30 -1.39 -1.52
C LEU A 6 5.21 -2.00 -2.57
N ASP A 7 4.74 -2.05 -3.79
CA ASP A 7 5.53 -2.57 -4.89
C ASP A 7 5.47 -1.57 -6.04
N THR A 8 6.63 -1.07 -6.44
CA THR A 8 6.73 -0.14 -7.56
C THR A 8 7.59 -0.77 -8.63
N LEU A 9 7.00 -1.02 -9.78
CA LEU A 9 7.69 -1.59 -10.92
C LEU A 9 7.40 -0.74 -12.14
N PHE A 10 8.42 -0.07 -12.67
CA PHE A 10 8.28 0.86 -13.79
C PHE A 10 7.26 1.96 -13.46
N GLU A 11 6.16 2.00 -14.18
CA GLU A 11 5.11 3.00 -13.99
C GLU A 11 3.91 2.43 -13.22
N ASN A 12 4.06 1.26 -12.66
CA ASN A 12 2.97 0.58 -11.95
C ASN A 12 3.20 0.64 -10.46
N LEU A 13 2.12 0.75 -9.74
CA LEU A 13 2.13 0.78 -8.29
C LEU A 13 1.16 -0.28 -7.77
N SER A 14 1.65 -1.11 -6.89
CA SER A 14 0.81 -2.06 -6.18
C SER A 14 0.85 -1.75 -4.70
N LEU A 15 -0.30 -1.75 -4.07
CA LEU A 15 -0.45 -1.49 -2.65
C LEU A 15 -1.27 -2.61 -2.04
N GLY A 16 -0.74 -3.22 -0.99
CA GLY A 16 -1.43 -4.29 -0.30
C GLY A 16 -1.49 -4.05 1.20
N LEU A 17 -2.63 -4.34 1.78
CA LEU A 17 -2.80 -4.36 3.22
C LEU A 17 -3.11 -5.79 3.64
N ILE A 18 -2.28 -6.34 4.50
CA ILE A 18 -2.37 -7.74 4.92
C ILE A 18 -2.51 -7.79 6.43
N GLU A 19 -3.46 -8.56 6.89
CA GLU A 19 -3.68 -8.77 8.32
C GLU A 19 -3.64 -10.28 8.61
N ASP A 20 -2.73 -10.68 9.49
CA ASP A 20 -2.59 -12.08 9.91
C ASP A 20 -2.45 -13.04 8.72
N HIS A 21 -1.62 -12.65 7.76
CA HIS A 21 -1.33 -13.41 6.53
C HIS A 21 -2.49 -13.45 5.54
N GLU A 22 -3.56 -12.71 5.79
CA GLU A 22 -4.67 -12.63 4.85
C GLU A 22 -4.70 -11.25 4.20
N PRO A 23 -4.74 -11.18 2.87
CA PRO A 23 -4.85 -9.89 2.19
C PRO A 23 -6.23 -9.29 2.43
N ARG A 24 -6.22 -8.04 2.92
CA ARG A 24 -7.47 -7.31 3.15
C ARG A 24 -7.79 -6.42 1.96
N VAL A 25 -6.77 -5.78 1.42
CA VAL A 25 -6.93 -4.88 0.27
C VAL A 25 -5.73 -5.05 -0.63
N LEU A 26 -6.00 -5.16 -1.92
CA LEU A 26 -4.97 -5.11 -2.94
C LEU A 26 -5.38 -4.07 -3.96
N LEU A 27 -4.52 -3.11 -4.18
CA LEU A 27 -4.72 -2.04 -5.14
C LEU A 27 -3.60 -2.08 -6.16
N TYR A 28 -3.96 -2.08 -7.42
CA TYR A 28 -3.00 -2.01 -8.51
C TYR A 28 -3.38 -0.83 -9.38
N THR A 29 -2.44 0.07 -9.58
CA THR A 29 -2.71 1.24 -10.39
C THR A 29 -1.49 1.59 -11.25
N GLN A 30 -1.76 2.17 -12.38
CA GLN A 30 -0.72 2.65 -13.26
C GLN A 30 -0.50 4.13 -12.97
N CYS A 31 0.69 4.46 -12.49
CA CYS A 31 1.05 5.82 -12.12
C CYS A 31 2.31 6.22 -12.83
N ARG A 32 2.35 7.45 -13.31
CA ARG A 32 3.57 7.98 -13.91
C ARG A 32 4.33 8.81 -12.87
N ARG A 33 4.50 10.10 -13.08
CA ARG A 33 5.39 10.92 -12.26
C ARG A 33 4.80 11.38 -10.92
N ARG A 34 3.52 11.18 -10.70
CA ARG A 34 2.85 11.65 -9.48
C ARG A 34 2.59 10.54 -8.48
N ASN A 35 3.41 9.50 -8.54
CA ASN A 35 3.18 8.32 -7.73
C ASN A 35 3.07 8.61 -6.24
N ALA A 36 3.92 9.50 -5.73
CA ALA A 36 3.97 9.73 -4.29
C ALA A 36 2.67 10.37 -3.77
N GLN A 37 2.15 11.36 -4.48
CA GLN A 37 0.92 12.03 -4.04
C GLN A 37 -0.29 11.10 -4.13
N ILE A 38 -0.39 10.39 -5.25
CA ILE A 38 -1.48 9.44 -5.45
C ILE A 38 -1.41 8.33 -4.43
N LEU A 39 -0.20 7.83 -4.17
CA LEU A 39 0.01 6.77 -3.20
C LEU A 39 -0.46 7.18 -1.81
N LEU A 40 -0.06 8.37 -1.35
CA LEU A 40 -0.45 8.83 -0.02
C LEU A 40 -1.95 8.97 0.11
N THR A 41 -2.60 9.55 -0.89
CA THR A 41 -4.04 9.73 -0.86
C THR A 41 -4.76 8.40 -0.81
N GLN A 42 -4.36 7.47 -1.66
CA GLN A 42 -4.99 6.15 -1.70
C GLN A 42 -4.72 5.36 -0.44
N LEU A 43 -3.50 5.45 0.08
CA LEU A 43 -3.15 4.78 1.32
C LEU A 43 -4.01 5.28 2.48
N GLN A 44 -4.18 6.59 2.60
CA GLN A 44 -4.99 7.17 3.65
C GLN A 44 -6.44 6.71 3.56
N GLU A 45 -6.99 6.66 2.36
CA GLU A 45 -8.35 6.20 2.16
C GLU A 45 -8.52 4.72 2.51
N LEU A 46 -7.56 3.89 2.12
CA LEU A 46 -7.62 2.46 2.41
C LEU A 46 -7.52 2.19 3.90
N LEU A 47 -6.60 2.87 4.58
CA LEU A 47 -6.48 2.73 6.02
C LEU A 47 -7.76 3.16 6.73
N LYS A 48 -8.34 4.27 6.29
CA LYS A 48 -9.59 4.76 6.86
C LYS A 48 -10.73 3.76 6.68
N ASN A 49 -10.81 3.15 5.51
CA ASN A 49 -11.86 2.17 5.22
C ASN A 49 -11.73 0.92 6.09
N LEU A 50 -10.51 0.56 6.47
CA LEU A 50 -10.28 -0.59 7.34
C LEU A 50 -10.23 -0.23 8.81
N ASN A 51 -10.37 1.06 9.14
CA ASN A 51 -10.20 1.56 10.51
C ASN A 51 -8.80 1.26 11.06
N TRP A 52 -7.80 1.34 10.20
CA TRP A 52 -6.41 1.18 10.60
C TRP A 52 -5.75 2.54 10.75
N ASP A 53 -5.01 2.73 11.82
CA ASP A 53 -4.07 3.84 11.94
C ASP A 53 -2.70 3.40 11.47
N LEU A 54 -1.87 4.34 11.04
CA LEU A 54 -0.50 4.02 10.67
C LEU A 54 0.26 3.37 11.83
N ASP A 55 -0.09 3.75 13.06
CA ASP A 55 0.53 3.15 14.25
C ASP A 55 0.16 1.69 14.42
N ASP A 56 -0.90 1.23 13.78
CA ASP A 56 -1.31 -0.17 13.85
C ASP A 56 -0.51 -1.06 12.91
N VAL A 57 0.23 -0.47 11.98
CA VAL A 57 1.02 -1.23 11.01
C VAL A 57 2.29 -1.74 11.67
N ASP A 58 2.42 -3.06 11.72
CA ASP A 58 3.56 -3.71 12.36
C ASP A 58 4.74 -3.89 11.42
N GLU A 59 4.48 -3.96 10.12
CA GLU A 59 5.51 -4.27 9.14
C GLU A 59 5.27 -3.49 7.86
N LEU A 60 6.33 -2.90 7.34
CA LEU A 60 6.30 -2.23 6.04
C LEU A 60 7.22 -2.99 5.09
N ILE A 61 6.66 -3.47 4.00
CA ILE A 61 7.41 -4.18 2.97
C ILE A 61 7.43 -3.31 1.73
N VAL A 62 8.62 -2.93 1.29
CA VAL A 62 8.78 -2.14 0.08
C VAL A 62 9.60 -2.93 -0.91
N ASN A 63 9.03 -3.15 -2.08
CA ASN A 63 9.72 -3.82 -3.17
C ASN A 63 9.95 -2.82 -4.29
N ARG A 64 11.19 -2.60 -4.63
CA ARG A 64 11.55 -1.73 -5.75
C ARG A 64 11.84 -2.60 -6.97
N GLY A 65 11.15 -2.30 -8.05
CA GLY A 65 11.42 -2.97 -9.30
C GLY A 65 12.81 -2.64 -9.83
N PRO A 66 13.24 -3.36 -10.84
CA PRO A 66 14.52 -3.12 -11.46
C PRO A 66 14.59 -1.77 -12.15
#